data_d26d3827725c6452ab1667770955f1c1
#
_entry.id   d26d3827725c6452ab1667770955f1c1
#
_cell.length_a   1.000
_cell.length_b   1.000
_cell.length_c   1.000
_cell.angle_alpha   90.00
_cell.angle_beta   90.00
_cell.angle_gamma   90.00
#
_symmetry.space_group_name_H-M   'P 1'
#
loop_
_entity.id
_entity.type
_entity.pdbx_description
1 polymer ?
#
loop_
_entity_poly.entity_id
_entity_poly.type
_entity_poly.pdbx_seq_one_letter_code
_entity_poly.pdbx_strand_id
1 'polypeptide(L)'
;HHYICIMNKTVTLITTVIVISFLIITSCGNDTEHYDTIVTEINEVGEVNKTTAKLEIKGMMCEVGCVSKVKKELLEKQGVLNVTIDYDRDREMDFATVEYDPEIETSESLILAVTTIADGKLYGVPSVVVTNYAPNSLN
;
A
#
# COMPACT_ATOMS: atom_id res chain seq x y z
N HIS A 1 46.01 -45.40 -10.02
CA HIS A 1 44.78 -45.16 -10.84
C HIS A 1 43.48 -45.27 -10.02
N HIS A 2 43.44 -46.01 -8.90
CA HIS A 2 42.20 -46.19 -8.08
C HIS A 2 41.84 -44.92 -7.22
N TYR A 3 42.81 -44.16 -6.75
CA TYR A 3 42.59 -42.97 -5.91
C TYR A 3 41.98 -41.82 -6.68
N ILE A 4 42.29 -41.63 -7.97
CA ILE A 4 41.80 -40.54 -8.80
C ILE A 4 40.28 -40.76 -9.13
N CYS A 5 39.83 -42.01 -9.29
CA CYS A 5 38.47 -42.35 -9.60
C CYS A 5 37.53 -42.11 -8.38
N ILE A 6 38.01 -42.36 -7.14
CA ILE A 6 37.25 -42.17 -5.89
C ILE A 6 37.13 -40.66 -5.58
N MET A 7 38.19 -39.89 -5.76
CA MET A 7 38.18 -38.42 -5.57
C MET A 7 37.17 -37.74 -6.51
N ASN A 8 37.10 -38.18 -7.76
CA ASN A 8 36.18 -37.55 -8.73
C ASN A 8 34.69 -37.83 -8.38
N LYS A 9 34.36 -39.04 -7.88
CA LYS A 9 33.02 -39.35 -7.43
C LYS A 9 32.58 -38.60 -6.18
N THR A 10 33.48 -38.42 -5.21
CA THR A 10 33.15 -37.68 -3.97
C THR A 10 33.00 -36.19 -4.23
N VAL A 11 33.84 -35.60 -5.09
CA VAL A 11 33.73 -34.18 -5.50
C VAL A 11 32.40 -33.92 -6.26
N THR A 12 32.03 -34.84 -7.18
CA THR A 12 30.74 -34.73 -7.91
C THR A 12 29.53 -34.85 -6.99
N LEU A 13 29.57 -35.71 -5.98
CA LEU A 13 28.50 -35.87 -5.00
C LEU A 13 28.36 -34.63 -4.09
N ILE A 14 29.48 -34.04 -3.67
CA ILE A 14 29.48 -32.82 -2.84
C ILE A 14 28.96 -31.62 -3.65
N THR A 15 29.36 -31.47 -4.92
CA THR A 15 28.87 -30.38 -5.76
C THR A 15 27.37 -30.51 -6.07
N THR A 16 26.85 -31.72 -6.29
CA THR A 16 25.39 -31.92 -6.49
C THR A 16 24.59 -31.61 -5.23
N VAL A 17 25.06 -31.99 -4.04
CA VAL A 17 24.40 -31.66 -2.77
C VAL A 17 24.37 -30.16 -2.50
N ILE A 18 25.46 -29.43 -2.79
CA ILE A 18 25.54 -27.99 -2.63
C ILE A 18 24.58 -27.27 -3.59
N VAL A 19 24.48 -27.71 -4.84
CA VAL A 19 23.56 -27.12 -5.84
C VAL A 19 22.10 -27.35 -5.45
N ILE A 20 21.76 -28.54 -4.95
CA ILE A 20 20.38 -28.85 -4.49
C ILE A 20 20.05 -28.03 -3.22
N SER A 21 21.00 -27.86 -2.30
CA SER A 21 20.81 -27.04 -1.09
C SER A 21 20.60 -25.56 -1.43
N PHE A 22 21.21 -25.04 -2.49
CA PHE A 22 21.06 -23.64 -2.91
C PHE A 22 19.71 -23.36 -3.59
N LEU A 23 19.06 -24.39 -4.17
CA LEU A 23 17.76 -24.24 -4.82
C LEU A 23 16.57 -24.19 -3.84
N ILE A 24 16.77 -24.54 -2.57
CA ILE A 24 15.69 -24.58 -1.55
C ILE A 24 15.51 -23.21 -0.85
N ILE A 25 16.45 -22.26 -0.98
CA ILE A 25 16.43 -20.99 -0.24
C ILE A 25 15.65 -19.88 -0.96
N THR A 26 15.11 -20.12 -2.16
CA THR A 26 14.40 -19.09 -2.96
C THR A 26 12.87 -19.14 -2.81
N SER A 27 12.33 -19.78 -1.77
CA SER A 27 10.89 -19.77 -1.50
C SER A 27 10.58 -19.16 -0.13
N CYS A 28 11.04 -17.93 0.13
CA CYS A 28 10.34 -17.02 1.02
C CYS A 28 9.49 -16.11 0.13
N GLY A 29 8.31 -16.60 -0.23
CA GLY A 29 7.23 -15.75 -0.69
C GLY A 29 6.86 -14.84 0.48
N ASN A 30 7.22 -13.57 0.41
CA ASN A 30 6.52 -12.54 1.13
C ASN A 30 5.12 -12.49 0.49
N ASP A 31 4.15 -13.15 1.10
CA ASP A 31 2.75 -12.84 0.89
C ASP A 31 2.44 -11.48 1.54
N THR A 32 2.99 -10.41 0.97
CA THR A 32 2.37 -9.11 1.04
C THR A 32 1.17 -9.22 0.11
N GLU A 33 -0.03 -9.27 0.66
CA GLU A 33 -1.25 -9.07 -0.12
C GLU A 33 -1.07 -7.72 -0.84
N HIS A 34 -0.61 -7.78 -2.08
CA HIS A 34 -0.55 -6.61 -2.95
C HIS A 34 -1.97 -6.36 -3.42
N TYR A 35 -2.64 -5.41 -2.78
CA TYR A 35 -3.94 -4.94 -3.22
C TYR A 35 -3.74 -4.13 -4.50
N ASP A 36 -4.27 -4.62 -5.62
CA ASP A 36 -4.49 -3.79 -6.79
C ASP A 36 -5.57 -2.77 -6.42
N THR A 37 -5.15 -1.55 -6.12
CA THR A 37 -6.04 -0.48 -5.70
C THR A 37 -6.92 -0.04 -6.88
N ILE A 38 -8.23 -0.11 -6.73
CA ILE A 38 -9.19 0.41 -7.70
C ILE A 38 -9.37 1.90 -7.45
N VAL A 39 -8.94 2.74 -8.40
CA VAL A 39 -9.16 4.19 -8.37
C VAL A 39 -10.35 4.54 -9.23
N THR A 40 -11.35 5.18 -8.65
CA THR A 40 -12.55 5.68 -9.34
C THR A 40 -12.57 7.19 -9.27
N GLU A 41 -12.66 7.86 -10.43
CA GLU A 41 -12.73 9.31 -10.50
C GLU A 41 -14.17 9.78 -10.76
N ILE A 42 -14.60 10.79 -10.01
CA ILE A 42 -15.92 11.43 -10.12
C ILE A 42 -15.71 12.93 -10.28
N ASN A 43 -16.47 13.56 -11.18
CA ASN A 43 -16.45 15.01 -11.35
C ASN A 43 -17.74 15.60 -10.79
N GLU A 44 -17.62 16.54 -9.87
CA GLU A 44 -18.73 17.27 -9.27
C GLU A 44 -18.59 18.78 -9.45
N VAL A 45 -19.68 19.50 -9.28
CA VAL A 45 -19.67 20.97 -9.31
C VAL A 45 -19.31 21.50 -7.91
N GLY A 46 -18.25 22.32 -7.81
CA GLY A 46 -17.78 22.84 -6.53
C GLY A 46 -16.68 23.88 -6.67
N GLU A 47 -15.97 24.14 -5.60
CA GLU A 47 -14.80 25.03 -5.60
C GLU A 47 -13.66 24.43 -6.43
N VAL A 48 -13.07 25.25 -7.31
CA VAL A 48 -11.88 24.86 -8.08
C VAL A 48 -10.69 24.76 -7.15
N ASN A 49 -9.76 23.83 -7.45
CA ASN A 49 -8.53 23.56 -6.70
C ASN A 49 -8.74 22.78 -5.38
N LYS A 50 -9.87 22.10 -5.23
CA LYS A 50 -10.11 21.21 -4.12
C LYS A 50 -10.55 19.85 -4.66
N THR A 51 -9.80 18.82 -4.31
CA THR A 51 -10.14 17.43 -4.65
C THR A 51 -10.27 16.63 -3.36
N THR A 52 -11.19 15.71 -3.33
CA THR A 52 -11.41 14.81 -2.19
C THR A 52 -11.13 13.38 -2.62
N ALA A 53 -10.26 12.68 -1.89
CA ALA A 53 -10.07 11.25 -2.03
C ALA A 53 -10.67 10.54 -0.83
N LYS A 54 -11.59 9.60 -1.07
CA LYS A 54 -12.10 8.66 -0.05
C LYS A 54 -11.38 7.33 -0.23
N LEU A 55 -10.46 7.04 0.69
CA LEU A 55 -9.70 5.80 0.72
C LEU A 55 -10.44 4.78 1.57
N GLU A 56 -10.65 3.58 1.04
CA GLU A 56 -11.06 2.42 1.79
C GLU A 56 -9.81 1.74 2.37
N ILE A 57 -9.76 1.55 3.68
CA ILE A 57 -8.55 1.10 4.38
C ILE A 57 -8.84 -0.18 5.16
N LYS A 58 -8.10 -1.23 4.86
CA LYS A 58 -8.08 -2.48 5.62
C LYS A 58 -6.95 -2.45 6.67
N GLY A 59 -7.20 -3.04 7.83
CA GLY A 59 -6.18 -3.26 8.85
C GLY A 59 -6.19 -2.25 10.00
N MET A 60 -7.14 -1.33 10.08
CA MET A 60 -7.31 -0.47 11.25
C MET A 60 -8.00 -1.27 12.38
N MET A 61 -7.22 -1.70 13.38
CA MET A 61 -7.71 -2.55 14.48
C MET A 61 -8.02 -1.78 15.75
N CYS A 62 -7.71 -0.49 15.85
CA CYS A 62 -7.90 0.30 17.06
C CYS A 62 -8.17 1.76 16.78
N GLU A 63 -9.14 2.32 17.52
CA GLU A 63 -9.59 3.70 17.38
C GLU A 63 -8.49 4.74 17.67
N VAL A 64 -7.67 4.51 18.70
CA VAL A 64 -6.69 5.53 19.13
C VAL A 64 -5.37 5.43 18.35
N GLY A 65 -4.76 4.24 18.31
CA GLY A 65 -3.43 4.07 17.72
C GLY A 65 -3.44 4.08 16.20
N CYS A 66 -4.27 3.22 15.59
CA CYS A 66 -4.32 3.05 14.14
C CYS A 66 -4.88 4.29 13.44
N VAL A 67 -6.01 4.81 13.92
CA VAL A 67 -6.65 6.03 13.38
C VAL A 67 -5.70 7.22 13.46
N SER A 68 -5.08 7.44 14.62
CA SER A 68 -4.13 8.55 14.79
C SER A 68 -2.91 8.44 13.89
N LYS A 69 -2.40 7.21 13.68
CA LYS A 69 -1.22 6.97 12.83
C LYS A 69 -1.54 7.27 11.37
N VAL A 70 -2.63 6.69 10.84
CA VAL A 70 -3.07 6.93 9.46
C VAL A 70 -3.36 8.41 9.22
N LYS A 71 -4.11 9.05 10.13
CA LYS A 71 -4.42 10.48 10.03
C LYS A 71 -3.16 11.34 10.01
N LYS A 72 -2.19 11.03 10.86
CA LYS A 72 -0.93 11.76 10.94
C LYS A 72 -0.14 11.65 9.63
N GLU A 73 0.06 10.44 9.11
CA GLU A 73 0.82 10.22 7.88
C GLU A 73 0.20 10.95 6.67
N LEU A 74 -1.13 10.95 6.60
CA LEU A 74 -1.84 11.68 5.54
C LEU A 74 -1.71 13.20 5.70
N LEU A 75 -1.82 13.74 6.94
CA LEU A 75 -1.68 15.17 7.20
C LEU A 75 -0.25 15.71 7.00
N GLU A 76 0.77 14.85 7.08
CA GLU A 76 2.16 15.21 6.82
C GLU A 76 2.47 15.35 5.32
N LYS A 77 1.56 14.93 4.44
CA LYS A 77 1.72 15.10 2.99
C LYS A 77 1.51 16.55 2.60
N GLN A 78 2.41 17.05 1.76
CA GLN A 78 2.29 18.40 1.22
C GLN A 78 1.05 18.49 0.32
N GLY A 79 0.28 19.55 0.44
CA GLY A 79 -0.96 19.73 -0.33
C GLY A 79 -2.21 19.12 0.31
N VAL A 80 -2.07 18.32 1.37
CA VAL A 80 -3.22 17.85 2.14
C VAL A 80 -3.75 18.95 3.04
N LEU A 81 -5.06 19.23 2.91
CA LEU A 81 -5.75 20.30 3.60
C LEU A 81 -6.50 19.79 4.84
N ASN A 82 -7.11 18.63 4.73
CA ASN A 82 -7.88 18.02 5.82
C ASN A 82 -7.94 16.49 5.69
N VAL A 83 -8.02 15.81 6.84
CA VAL A 83 -8.20 14.36 6.91
C VAL A 83 -9.25 14.00 7.96
N THR A 84 -10.28 13.29 7.53
CA THR A 84 -11.31 12.73 8.40
C THR A 84 -11.28 11.22 8.30
N ILE A 85 -11.21 10.53 9.45
CA ILE A 85 -11.25 9.07 9.51
C ILE A 85 -12.63 8.64 10.06
N ASP A 86 -13.30 7.79 9.32
CA ASP A 86 -14.51 7.08 9.74
C ASP A 86 -14.12 5.64 10.10
N TYR A 87 -13.92 5.42 11.40
CA TYR A 87 -13.55 4.13 11.99
C TYR A 87 -14.74 3.48 12.65
N ASP A 88 -14.94 2.19 12.39
CA ASP A 88 -15.96 1.37 13.07
C ASP A 88 -15.35 -0.01 13.35
N ARG A 89 -15.30 -0.37 14.63
CA ARG A 89 -14.72 -1.64 15.10
C ARG A 89 -15.36 -2.89 14.49
N ASP A 90 -16.62 -2.80 14.12
CA ASP A 90 -17.40 -3.94 13.62
C ASP A 90 -17.34 -4.06 12.08
N ARG A 91 -16.62 -3.15 11.41
CA ARG A 91 -16.38 -3.19 9.98
C ARG A 91 -15.01 -3.82 9.64
N GLU A 92 -14.94 -4.49 8.52
CA GLU A 92 -13.66 -4.99 7.98
C GLU A 92 -12.84 -3.86 7.33
N MET A 93 -13.53 -2.89 6.74
CA MET A 93 -12.94 -1.74 6.05
C MET A 93 -13.37 -0.44 6.70
N ASP A 94 -12.44 0.46 6.91
CA ASP A 94 -12.67 1.81 7.38
C ASP A 94 -12.40 2.83 6.27
N PHE A 95 -12.74 4.10 6.50
CA PHE A 95 -12.61 5.11 5.47
C PHE A 95 -11.79 6.31 5.95
N ALA A 96 -10.86 6.75 5.10
CA ALA A 96 -10.20 8.03 5.24
C ALA A 96 -10.66 8.97 4.13
N THR A 97 -11.26 10.09 4.48
CA THR A 97 -11.58 11.17 3.54
C THR A 97 -10.51 12.24 3.64
N VAL A 98 -9.79 12.46 2.54
CA VAL A 98 -8.69 13.40 2.43
C VAL A 98 -9.06 14.51 1.46
N GLU A 99 -9.02 15.76 1.93
CA GLU A 99 -9.11 16.94 1.08
C GLU A 99 -7.70 17.40 0.75
N TYR A 100 -7.41 17.60 -0.53
CA TYR A 100 -6.07 17.99 -0.99
C TYR A 100 -6.11 18.87 -2.23
N ASP A 101 -5.01 19.57 -2.46
CA ASP A 101 -4.76 20.34 -3.67
C ASP A 101 -4.23 19.41 -4.77
N PRO A 102 -4.97 19.21 -5.87
CA PRO A 102 -4.57 18.29 -6.94
C PRO A 102 -3.35 18.77 -7.76
N GLU A 103 -2.94 20.03 -7.61
CA GLU A 103 -1.72 20.55 -8.24
C GLU A 103 -0.45 20.16 -7.46
N ILE A 104 -0.60 19.77 -6.17
CA ILE A 104 0.52 19.47 -5.26
C ILE A 104 0.57 17.99 -4.91
N GLU A 105 -0.58 17.34 -4.73
CA GLU A 105 -0.68 15.98 -4.24
C GLU A 105 -1.54 15.11 -5.16
N THR A 106 -1.30 13.78 -5.15
CA THR A 106 -2.02 12.81 -5.97
C THR A 106 -2.64 11.69 -5.13
N SER A 107 -3.66 11.05 -5.67
CA SER A 107 -4.30 9.90 -5.00
C SER A 107 -3.32 8.74 -4.79
N GLU A 108 -2.40 8.49 -5.73
CA GLU A 108 -1.40 7.44 -5.64
C GLU A 108 -0.42 7.71 -4.48
N SER A 109 -0.04 8.96 -4.28
CA SER A 109 0.83 9.36 -3.18
C SER A 109 0.13 9.20 -1.82
N LEU A 110 -1.18 9.47 -1.74
CA LEU A 110 -1.99 9.23 -0.54
C LEU A 110 -2.12 7.73 -0.24
N ILE A 111 -2.34 6.90 -1.26
CA ILE A 111 -2.35 5.43 -1.14
C ILE A 111 -1.01 4.95 -0.58
N LEU A 112 0.09 5.42 -1.16
CA LEU A 112 1.44 5.05 -0.74
C LEU A 112 1.72 5.47 0.70
N ALA A 113 1.27 6.66 1.12
CA ALA A 113 1.43 7.13 2.49
C ALA A 113 0.79 6.18 3.52
N VAL A 114 -0.38 5.61 3.21
CA VAL A 114 -1.06 4.65 4.08
C VAL A 114 -0.40 3.27 4.01
N THR A 115 -0.15 2.77 2.80
CA THR A 115 0.33 1.39 2.59
C THR A 115 1.76 1.17 3.02
N THR A 116 2.59 2.22 3.14
CA THR A 116 3.97 2.12 3.64
C THR A 116 4.11 2.19 5.16
N ILE A 117 3.03 2.49 5.89
CA ILE A 117 3.05 2.50 7.35
C ILE A 117 3.48 1.12 7.87
N ALA A 118 4.41 1.11 8.84
CA ALA A 118 4.96 -0.11 9.45
C ALA A 118 5.52 -1.11 8.43
N ASP A 119 6.36 -0.60 7.51
CA ASP A 119 7.03 -1.39 6.47
C ASP A 119 6.04 -2.10 5.51
N GLY A 120 4.84 -1.52 5.32
CA GLY A 120 3.83 -2.04 4.38
C GLY A 120 3.10 -3.28 4.85
N LYS A 121 3.12 -3.59 6.16
CA LYS A 121 2.57 -4.84 6.69
C LYS A 121 1.23 -4.71 7.41
N LEU A 122 0.78 -3.48 7.67
CA LEU A 122 -0.40 -3.26 8.50
C LEU A 122 -1.64 -2.85 7.73
N TYR A 123 -1.48 -2.01 6.71
CA TYR A 123 -2.63 -1.40 6.04
C TYR A 123 -2.65 -1.71 4.55
N GLY A 124 -3.84 -2.03 4.03
CA GLY A 124 -4.12 -2.12 2.62
C GLY A 124 -5.12 -1.05 2.19
N VAL A 125 -5.04 -0.59 0.95
CA VAL A 125 -5.99 0.36 0.35
C VAL A 125 -6.57 -0.29 -0.91
N PRO A 126 -7.64 -1.10 -0.80
CA PRO A 126 -8.21 -1.80 -1.94
C PRO A 126 -8.96 -0.87 -2.90
N SER A 127 -9.48 0.26 -2.42
CA SER A 127 -10.29 1.17 -3.25
C SER A 127 -10.08 2.63 -2.86
N VAL A 128 -10.11 3.51 -3.85
CA VAL A 128 -10.12 4.97 -3.67
C VAL A 128 -11.14 5.60 -4.63
N VAL A 129 -11.97 6.48 -4.09
CA VAL A 129 -12.87 7.32 -4.88
C VAL A 129 -12.34 8.76 -4.83
N VAL A 130 -11.92 9.28 -5.97
CA VAL A 130 -11.46 10.65 -6.14
C VAL A 130 -12.59 11.50 -6.69
N THR A 131 -12.96 12.56 -5.98
CA THR A 131 -13.97 13.52 -6.43
C THR A 131 -13.30 14.85 -6.76
N ASN A 132 -13.32 15.21 -8.04
CA ASN A 132 -12.81 16.46 -8.55
C ASN A 132 -13.94 17.48 -8.59
N TYR A 133 -13.73 18.64 -7.98
CA TYR A 133 -14.70 19.74 -8.02
C TYR A 133 -14.32 20.74 -9.11
N ALA A 134 -15.26 20.97 -10.03
CA ALA A 134 -15.13 21.98 -11.09
C ALA A 134 -16.10 23.14 -10.84
N PRO A 135 -15.78 24.37 -11.24
CA PRO A 135 -16.71 25.49 -11.13
C PRO A 135 -17.94 25.25 -11.99
N ASN A 136 -19.08 25.70 -11.48
CA ASN A 136 -20.31 25.67 -12.25
C ASN A 136 -20.17 26.55 -13.50
N SER A 137 -20.02 25.94 -14.68
CA SER A 137 -19.88 26.65 -15.97
C SER A 137 -21.23 27.10 -16.54
N LEU A 138 -22.21 27.41 -15.69
CA LEU A 138 -23.46 28.03 -16.11
C LEU A 138 -23.33 29.55 -16.06
N ASN A 139 -22.77 30.11 -17.12
CA ASN A 139 -22.97 31.49 -17.55
C ASN A 139 -23.18 31.52 -19.06
#